data_397554138de77ed9f17bb24504a6bd04
#
_entry.id   397554138de77ed9f17bb24504a6bd04
#
_cell.length_a   1.000
_cell.length_b   1.000
_cell.length_c   1.000
_cell.angle_alpha   90.00
_cell.angle_beta   90.00
_cell.angle_gamma   90.00
#
_symmetry.space_group_name_H-M   'P 1'
#
loop_
_entity.id
_entity.type
_entity.pdbx_description
1 polymer ?
#
loop_
_entity_poly.entity_id
_entity_poly.type
_entity_poly.pdbx_seq_one_letter_code
_entity_poly.pdbx_strand_id
1 'polypeptide(L)'
;MKILVIDNYDSFTFNLVHLLNECGQDPVVWRNDKFRLEEVDEFDKILLSPGPGIPSEAGLLLDVIEAYAPTKSILGVCLGVQAIAEVFGGNLYNLSYPVHGRATEMSVLDKEETLFAGLPETFNIGRYHSWAVSRDGLPDNLHITAKDAEGVIMALKHTQYDVKGVQFHPESVLTEHGKIMISNWLS
;
A
#
# COMPACT_ATOMS: atom_id res chain seq x y z
N MET A 1 -9.34 -2.84 18.21
CA MET A 1 -8.31 -2.49 17.22
C MET A 1 -8.60 -1.09 16.72
N LYS A 2 -7.63 -0.18 16.84
CA LYS A 2 -7.72 1.18 16.31
C LYS A 2 -6.94 1.28 15.00
N ILE A 3 -7.57 1.81 13.95
CA ILE A 3 -6.96 1.94 12.63
C ILE A 3 -6.85 3.40 12.26
N LEU A 4 -5.65 3.81 11.85
CA LEU A 4 -5.39 5.11 11.25
C LEU A 4 -5.30 4.97 9.73
N VAL A 5 -6.03 5.81 9.01
CA VAL A 5 -5.84 6.03 7.58
C VAL A 5 -5.12 7.37 7.41
N ILE A 6 -3.93 7.33 6.86
CA ILE A 6 -3.21 8.56 6.49
C ILE A 6 -3.65 8.96 5.09
N ASP A 7 -4.35 10.08 5.01
CA ASP A 7 -4.82 10.68 3.76
C ASP A 7 -3.72 11.53 3.12
N ASN A 8 -3.18 11.05 2.01
CA ASN A 8 -2.20 11.77 1.21
C ASN A 8 -2.84 12.73 0.20
N TYR A 9 -3.99 13.32 0.57
CA TYR A 9 -4.75 14.26 -0.29
C TYR A 9 -5.24 13.61 -1.59
N ASP A 10 -5.72 12.37 -1.49
CA ASP A 10 -6.20 11.60 -2.61
C ASP A 10 -7.72 11.45 -2.64
N SER A 11 -8.31 11.52 -3.84
CA SER A 11 -9.76 11.36 -4.01
C SER A 11 -10.25 9.93 -3.70
N PHE A 12 -9.37 8.93 -3.75
CA PHE A 12 -9.69 7.53 -3.45
C PHE A 12 -9.56 7.16 -1.96
N THR A 13 -9.05 8.04 -1.11
CA THR A 13 -8.87 7.76 0.32
C THR A 13 -10.17 7.28 0.97
N PHE A 14 -11.29 7.95 0.71
CA PHE A 14 -12.58 7.59 1.30
C PHE A 14 -13.17 6.30 0.73
N ASN A 15 -12.76 5.85 -0.46
CA ASN A 15 -13.11 4.52 -0.95
C ASN A 15 -12.41 3.43 -0.14
N LEU A 16 -11.16 3.66 0.29
CA LEU A 16 -10.47 2.77 1.25
C LEU A 16 -11.15 2.76 2.62
N VAL A 17 -11.56 3.94 3.11
CA VAL A 17 -12.34 4.05 4.35
C VAL A 17 -13.64 3.26 4.25
N HIS A 18 -14.36 3.39 3.13
CA HIS A 18 -15.58 2.64 2.89
C HIS A 18 -15.33 1.13 2.91
N LEU A 19 -14.25 0.69 2.28
CA LEU A 19 -13.87 -0.72 2.24
C LEU A 19 -13.53 -1.27 3.65
N LEU A 20 -12.86 -0.46 4.49
CA LEU A 20 -12.64 -0.79 5.90
C LEU A 20 -13.94 -0.87 6.69
N ASN A 21 -14.88 0.07 6.47
CA ASN A 21 -16.19 0.04 7.10
C ASN A 21 -16.99 -1.21 6.70
N GLU A 22 -16.92 -1.63 5.45
CA GLU A 22 -17.52 -2.89 4.98
C GLU A 22 -16.92 -4.13 5.63
N CYS A 23 -15.69 -4.04 6.13
CA CYS A 23 -15.03 -5.07 6.92
C CYS A 23 -15.30 -4.92 8.43
N GLY A 24 -16.23 -4.05 8.83
CA GLY A 24 -16.64 -3.85 10.22
C GLY A 24 -15.69 -3.00 11.05
N GLN A 25 -14.85 -2.20 10.42
CA GLN A 25 -13.93 -1.28 11.09
C GLN A 25 -14.44 0.17 11.01
N ASP A 26 -14.06 0.98 11.97
CA ASP A 26 -14.34 2.43 12.02
C ASP A 26 -13.01 3.19 12.11
N PRO A 27 -12.34 3.43 10.97
CA PRO A 27 -11.00 4.03 10.97
C PRO A 27 -11.05 5.52 11.24
N VAL A 28 -10.00 6.04 11.88
CA VAL A 28 -9.72 7.48 11.97
C VAL A 28 -8.95 7.91 10.73
N VAL A 29 -9.29 9.06 10.16
CA VAL A 29 -8.63 9.61 8.97
C VAL A 29 -7.91 10.89 9.33
N TRP A 30 -6.60 10.93 9.12
CA TRP A 30 -5.78 12.13 9.28
C TRP A 30 -5.05 12.47 7.98
N ARG A 31 -5.05 13.73 7.61
CA ARG A 31 -4.22 14.22 6.51
C ARG A 31 -2.75 14.15 6.91
N ASN A 32 -1.89 13.80 5.97
CA ASN A 32 -0.46 13.50 6.18
C ASN A 32 0.38 14.63 6.81
N ASP A 33 -0.17 15.84 6.89
CA ASP A 33 0.47 17.04 7.45
C ASP A 33 -0.34 17.68 8.61
N LYS A 34 -1.35 16.98 9.17
CA LYS A 34 -2.28 17.54 10.15
C LYS A 34 -2.31 16.79 11.48
N PHE A 35 -1.21 16.19 11.88
CA PHE A 35 -1.04 15.53 13.17
C PHE A 35 0.42 15.65 13.63
N ARG A 36 0.68 15.32 14.87
CA ARG A 36 2.06 15.15 15.39
C ARG A 36 2.41 13.68 15.34
N LEU A 37 3.66 13.38 15.03
CA LEU A 37 4.11 12.00 14.81
C LEU A 37 3.81 11.08 16.00
N GLU A 38 3.99 11.57 17.23
CA GLU A 38 3.74 10.81 18.46
C GLU A 38 2.26 10.44 18.68
N GLU A 39 1.32 11.14 18.05
CA GLU A 39 -0.11 10.82 18.17
C GLU A 39 -0.47 9.51 17.45
N VAL A 40 0.36 9.08 16.51
CA VAL A 40 0.18 7.81 15.78
C VAL A 40 0.34 6.59 16.70
N ASP A 41 1.02 6.74 17.84
CA ASP A 41 1.28 5.65 18.79
C ASP A 41 0.00 4.98 19.34
N GLU A 42 -1.12 5.71 19.38
CA GLU A 42 -2.38 5.18 19.88
C GLU A 42 -3.07 4.14 18.94
N PHE A 43 -2.61 3.99 17.70
CA PHE A 43 -3.19 3.10 16.70
C PHE A 43 -2.48 1.76 16.64
N ASP A 44 -3.24 0.71 16.33
CA ASP A 44 -2.71 -0.65 16.17
C ASP A 44 -2.27 -0.91 14.72
N LYS A 45 -3.03 -0.39 13.75
CA LYS A 45 -2.78 -0.55 12.31
C LYS A 45 -2.82 0.79 11.60
N ILE A 46 -2.00 0.92 10.57
CA ILE A 46 -1.89 2.15 9.76
C ILE A 46 -2.06 1.80 8.28
N LEU A 47 -3.03 2.43 7.63
CA LEU A 47 -3.22 2.36 6.19
C LEU A 47 -2.74 3.66 5.56
N LEU A 48 -1.81 3.57 4.62
CA LEU A 48 -1.27 4.70 3.88
C LEU A 48 -1.98 4.80 2.54
N SER A 49 -2.72 5.87 2.32
CA SER A 49 -3.54 6.06 1.13
C SER A 49 -2.69 6.31 -0.13
N PRO A 50 -3.29 6.16 -1.32
CA PRO A 50 -2.76 6.78 -2.53
C PRO A 50 -2.56 8.28 -2.35
N GLY A 51 -1.85 8.91 -3.26
CA GLY A 51 -1.67 10.34 -3.27
C GLY A 51 -0.94 10.83 -4.52
N PRO A 52 -0.95 12.15 -4.78
CA PRO A 52 -0.22 12.76 -5.88
C PRO A 52 1.27 12.86 -5.58
N GLY A 53 2.06 13.06 -6.63
CA GLY A 53 3.49 13.32 -6.52
C GLY A 53 4.32 12.11 -6.13
N ILE A 54 5.32 12.35 -5.33
CA ILE A 54 6.26 11.34 -4.82
C ILE A 54 6.26 11.34 -3.28
N PRO A 55 6.71 10.26 -2.63
CA PRO A 55 6.62 10.12 -1.18
C PRO A 55 7.27 11.25 -0.38
N SER A 56 8.39 11.80 -0.83
CA SER A 56 9.10 12.89 -0.14
C SER A 56 8.32 14.21 -0.08
N GLU A 57 7.27 14.35 -0.89
CA GLU A 57 6.37 15.53 -0.90
C GLU A 57 5.11 15.32 -0.06
N ALA A 58 4.96 14.16 0.58
CA ALA A 58 3.72 13.73 1.24
C ALA A 58 3.74 13.94 2.76
N GLY A 59 4.09 15.15 3.21
CA GLY A 59 4.05 15.51 4.64
C GLY A 59 4.85 14.56 5.51
N LEU A 60 4.20 13.96 6.53
CA LEU A 60 4.82 13.05 7.49
C LEU A 60 4.82 11.57 7.04
N LEU A 61 4.49 11.27 5.78
CA LEU A 61 4.33 9.89 5.32
C LEU A 61 5.56 9.01 5.56
N LEU A 62 6.75 9.50 5.20
CA LEU A 62 8.01 8.77 5.40
C LEU A 62 8.34 8.62 6.89
N ASP A 63 8.17 9.70 7.69
CA ASP A 63 8.44 9.70 9.12
C ASP A 63 7.57 8.68 9.88
N VAL A 64 6.30 8.53 9.49
CA VAL A 64 5.40 7.53 10.07
C VAL A 64 5.89 6.11 9.81
N ILE A 65 6.29 5.82 8.58
CA ILE A 65 6.81 4.48 8.26
C ILE A 65 8.08 4.20 9.04
N GLU A 66 9.03 5.13 9.05
CA GLU A 66 10.31 4.98 9.75
C GLU A 66 10.12 4.77 11.26
N ALA A 67 9.24 5.55 11.89
CA ALA A 67 9.00 5.48 13.33
C ALA A 67 8.21 4.24 13.74
N TYR A 68 7.23 3.81 12.95
CA TYR A 68 6.23 2.84 13.38
C TYR A 68 6.32 1.46 12.72
N ALA A 69 7.10 1.28 11.67
CA ALA A 69 7.28 -0.03 11.02
C ALA A 69 7.69 -1.15 11.99
N PRO A 70 8.56 -0.90 13.00
CA PRO A 70 8.95 -1.96 13.93
C PRO A 70 7.85 -2.45 14.87
N THR A 71 6.79 -1.68 15.05
CA THR A 71 5.79 -1.90 16.13
C THR A 71 4.35 -1.97 15.67
N LYS A 72 4.03 -1.47 14.47
CA LYS A 72 2.67 -1.40 13.94
C LYS A 72 2.52 -2.19 12.65
N SER A 73 1.30 -2.69 12.41
CA SER A 73 0.93 -3.27 11.11
C SER A 73 0.66 -2.15 10.11
N ILE A 74 1.39 -2.10 9.01
CA ILE A 74 1.29 -1.04 7.99
C ILE A 74 0.93 -1.63 6.64
N LEU A 75 -0.11 -1.09 6.00
CA LEU A 75 -0.46 -1.36 4.61
C LEU A 75 -0.36 -0.09 3.78
N GLY A 76 0.52 -0.07 2.78
CA GLY A 76 0.66 1.04 1.84
C GLY A 76 -0.05 0.77 0.51
N VAL A 77 -0.83 1.75 0.03
CA VAL A 77 -1.53 1.68 -1.26
C VAL A 77 -0.97 2.74 -2.20
N CYS A 78 -0.55 2.34 -3.38
CA CYS A 78 -0.02 3.18 -4.46
C CYS A 78 1.16 4.06 -3.96
N LEU A 79 0.95 5.33 -3.67
CA LEU A 79 1.98 6.18 -3.04
C LEU A 79 2.52 5.56 -1.74
N GLY A 80 1.66 4.89 -0.99
CA GLY A 80 2.04 4.22 0.27
C GLY A 80 3.06 3.11 0.09
N VAL A 81 2.95 2.26 -0.94
CA VAL A 81 3.97 1.22 -1.21
C VAL A 81 5.28 1.83 -1.70
N GLN A 82 5.20 2.92 -2.45
CA GLN A 82 6.38 3.64 -2.92
C GLN A 82 7.12 4.26 -1.73
N ALA A 83 6.40 4.83 -0.77
CA ALA A 83 6.97 5.36 0.48
C ALA A 83 7.64 4.25 1.31
N ILE A 84 7.01 3.09 1.45
CA ILE A 84 7.60 1.92 2.12
C ILE A 84 8.92 1.55 1.44
N ALA A 85 8.94 1.46 0.12
CA ALA A 85 10.15 1.12 -0.62
C ALA A 85 11.29 2.13 -0.36
N GLU A 86 11.00 3.44 -0.42
CA GLU A 86 12.01 4.48 -0.18
C GLU A 86 12.57 4.46 1.24
N VAL A 87 11.71 4.32 2.26
CA VAL A 87 12.14 4.27 3.67
C VAL A 87 13.13 3.12 3.91
N PHE A 88 12.91 1.98 3.27
CA PHE A 88 13.78 0.82 3.43
C PHE A 88 14.93 0.74 2.43
N GLY A 89 15.18 1.79 1.66
CA GLY A 89 16.35 1.93 0.78
C GLY A 89 16.14 1.52 -0.66
N GLY A 90 14.89 1.27 -1.07
CA GLY A 90 14.52 1.02 -2.47
C GLY A 90 14.47 2.31 -3.29
N ASN A 91 14.36 2.16 -4.59
CA ASN A 91 14.28 3.26 -5.55
C ASN A 91 12.95 3.25 -6.31
N LEU A 92 12.53 4.41 -6.77
CA LEU A 92 11.40 4.57 -7.69
C LEU A 92 11.88 4.90 -9.10
N TYR A 93 11.09 4.53 -10.09
CA TYR A 93 11.29 4.96 -11.47
C TYR A 93 9.97 5.38 -12.09
N ASN A 94 10.06 6.26 -13.10
CA ASN A 94 8.90 6.70 -13.85
C ASN A 94 8.61 5.70 -14.98
N LEU A 95 7.36 5.25 -15.08
CA LEU A 95 6.93 4.39 -16.19
C LEU A 95 7.00 5.19 -17.51
N SER A 96 7.32 4.50 -18.60
CA SER A 96 7.32 5.09 -19.94
C SER A 96 5.96 5.65 -20.33
N TYR A 97 4.89 5.06 -19.81
CA TYR A 97 3.50 5.49 -19.99
C TYR A 97 2.76 5.49 -18.67
N PRO A 98 2.10 6.61 -18.29
CA PRO A 98 1.22 6.62 -17.12
C PRO A 98 0.08 5.63 -17.29
N VAL A 99 -0.25 4.93 -16.21
CA VAL A 99 -1.40 4.04 -16.16
C VAL A 99 -2.50 4.72 -15.37
N HIS A 100 -3.63 4.99 -16.01
CA HIS A 100 -4.78 5.64 -15.38
C HIS A 100 -6.07 4.88 -15.67
N GLY A 101 -6.68 4.30 -14.63
CA GLY A 101 -7.97 3.63 -14.74
C GLY A 101 -7.94 2.40 -15.66
N ARG A 102 -6.89 1.62 -15.61
CA ARG A 102 -6.75 0.39 -16.40
C ARG A 102 -6.73 -0.84 -15.50
N ALA A 103 -7.54 -1.82 -15.88
CA ALA A 103 -7.45 -3.17 -15.34
C ALA A 103 -6.31 -3.91 -16.04
N THR A 104 -5.39 -4.47 -15.25
CA THR A 104 -4.32 -5.34 -15.76
C THR A 104 -4.23 -6.58 -14.88
N GLU A 105 -3.83 -7.70 -15.47
CA GLU A 105 -3.61 -8.93 -14.72
C GLU A 105 -2.31 -8.82 -13.89
N MET A 106 -2.36 -9.28 -12.65
CA MET A 106 -1.18 -9.51 -11.84
C MET A 106 -1.04 -10.97 -11.45
N SER A 107 0.18 -11.38 -11.13
CA SER A 107 0.50 -12.71 -10.62
C SER A 107 1.04 -12.62 -9.20
N VAL A 108 0.48 -13.39 -8.29
CA VAL A 108 0.99 -13.60 -6.94
C VAL A 108 2.22 -14.49 -7.01
N LEU A 109 3.34 -14.06 -6.45
CA LEU A 109 4.61 -14.77 -6.46
C LEU A 109 4.85 -15.53 -5.15
N ASP A 110 4.41 -14.96 -4.04
CA ASP A 110 4.54 -15.53 -2.70
C ASP A 110 3.20 -16.09 -2.23
N LYS A 111 3.07 -17.41 -2.28
CA LYS A 111 1.83 -18.12 -1.89
C LYS A 111 1.56 -18.09 -0.38
N GLU A 112 2.57 -17.75 0.41
CA GLU A 112 2.44 -17.63 1.87
C GLU A 112 2.13 -16.20 2.32
N GLU A 113 2.08 -15.24 1.36
CA GLU A 113 1.69 -13.88 1.69
C GLU A 113 0.22 -13.82 2.13
N THR A 114 0.03 -13.46 3.39
CA THR A 114 -1.29 -13.46 4.03
C THR A 114 -2.28 -12.51 3.37
N LEU A 115 -1.79 -11.40 2.78
CA LEU A 115 -2.64 -10.44 2.08
C LEU A 115 -3.43 -11.11 0.94
N PHE A 116 -2.84 -12.10 0.28
CA PHE A 116 -3.43 -12.82 -0.85
C PHE A 116 -4.02 -14.19 -0.47
N ALA A 117 -4.13 -14.49 0.82
CA ALA A 117 -4.68 -15.76 1.29
C ALA A 117 -6.10 -16.01 0.74
N GLY A 118 -6.31 -17.19 0.18
CA GLY A 118 -7.60 -17.59 -0.40
C GLY A 118 -7.92 -16.98 -1.76
N LEU A 119 -6.99 -16.22 -2.36
CA LEU A 119 -7.17 -15.64 -3.70
C LEU A 119 -6.54 -16.52 -4.78
N PRO A 120 -6.99 -16.38 -6.06
CA PRO A 120 -6.33 -17.00 -7.20
C PRO A 120 -4.87 -16.53 -7.35
N GLU A 121 -4.05 -17.32 -8.05
CA GLU A 121 -2.65 -16.91 -8.36
C GLU A 121 -2.59 -15.72 -9.32
N THR A 122 -3.62 -15.52 -10.15
CA THR A 122 -3.73 -14.39 -11.08
C THR A 122 -5.13 -13.79 -11.00
N PHE A 123 -5.21 -12.47 -11.01
CA PHE A 123 -6.47 -11.72 -11.08
C PHE A 123 -6.24 -10.29 -11.55
N ASN A 124 -7.31 -9.60 -11.92
CA ASN A 124 -7.25 -8.23 -12.42
C ASN A 124 -7.18 -7.22 -11.29
N ILE A 125 -6.37 -6.20 -11.49
CA ILE A 125 -6.16 -5.08 -10.56
C ILE A 125 -6.31 -3.74 -11.27
N GLY A 126 -6.86 -2.76 -10.58
CA GLY A 126 -6.98 -1.39 -11.07
C GLY A 126 -5.72 -0.58 -10.78
N ARG A 127 -5.17 0.07 -11.80
CA ARG A 127 -3.92 0.84 -11.71
C ARG A 127 -4.14 2.31 -12.06
N TYR A 128 -3.50 3.19 -11.29
CA TYR A 128 -3.62 4.66 -11.41
C TYR A 128 -2.29 5.31 -11.02
N HIS A 129 -1.18 4.97 -11.70
CA HIS A 129 0.13 5.47 -11.31
C HIS A 129 1.06 5.70 -12.51
N SER A 130 2.03 6.59 -12.33
CA SER A 130 3.14 6.84 -13.26
C SER A 130 4.50 6.47 -12.67
N TRP A 131 4.60 6.36 -11.35
CA TRP A 131 5.78 5.88 -10.65
C TRP A 131 5.58 4.44 -10.16
N ALA A 132 6.68 3.70 -10.10
CA ALA A 132 6.71 2.34 -9.57
C ALA A 132 8.00 2.08 -8.80
N VAL A 133 7.97 1.08 -7.92
CA VAL A 133 9.16 0.61 -7.21
C VAL A 133 10.09 -0.12 -8.18
N SER A 134 11.37 0.27 -8.21
CA SER A 134 12.38 -0.37 -9.05
C SER A 134 12.78 -1.75 -8.49
N ARG A 135 12.94 -2.70 -9.39
CA ARG A 135 13.57 -3.99 -9.05
C ARG A 135 15.09 -3.85 -8.90
N ASP A 136 15.67 -2.91 -9.65
CA ASP A 136 17.10 -2.64 -9.59
C ASP A 136 17.45 -1.95 -8.28
N GLY A 137 18.35 -2.58 -7.51
CA GLY A 137 18.76 -2.09 -6.21
C GLY A 137 17.69 -2.26 -5.12
N LEU A 138 16.69 -3.13 -5.31
CA LEU A 138 15.75 -3.46 -4.24
C LEU A 138 16.51 -4.13 -3.09
N PRO A 139 16.42 -3.59 -1.86
CA PRO A 139 17.17 -4.13 -0.73
C PRO A 139 16.61 -5.49 -0.25
N ASP A 140 17.45 -6.29 0.38
CA ASP A 140 17.11 -7.65 0.84
C ASP A 140 16.02 -7.70 1.93
N ASN A 141 15.76 -6.58 2.60
CA ASN A 141 14.70 -6.47 3.60
C ASN A 141 13.31 -6.27 2.97
N LEU A 142 13.22 -6.11 1.64
CA LEU A 142 11.98 -6.04 0.90
C LEU A 142 11.81 -7.24 -0.02
N HIS A 143 10.70 -7.93 0.11
CA HIS A 143 10.35 -9.10 -0.69
C HIS A 143 9.18 -8.81 -1.64
N ILE A 144 9.36 -9.09 -2.93
CA ILE A 144 8.31 -8.90 -3.94
C ILE A 144 7.30 -10.03 -3.82
N THR A 145 6.03 -9.69 -3.58
CA THR A 145 4.96 -10.68 -3.40
C THR A 145 4.03 -10.81 -4.60
N ALA A 146 3.99 -9.80 -5.49
CA ALA A 146 3.25 -9.85 -6.75
C ALA A 146 3.86 -8.94 -7.81
N LYS A 147 3.63 -9.28 -9.08
CA LYS A 147 4.04 -8.50 -10.26
C LYS A 147 3.00 -8.56 -11.37
N ASP A 148 3.07 -7.62 -12.31
CA ASP A 148 2.32 -7.70 -13.57
C ASP A 148 3.06 -8.53 -14.63
N ALA A 149 2.47 -8.65 -15.82
CA ALA A 149 3.04 -9.41 -16.94
C ALA A 149 4.36 -8.80 -17.47
N GLU A 150 4.59 -7.51 -17.27
CA GLU A 150 5.81 -6.80 -17.69
C GLU A 150 6.90 -6.83 -16.61
N GLY A 151 6.60 -7.39 -15.45
CA GLY A 151 7.52 -7.50 -14.32
C GLY A 151 7.53 -6.28 -13.39
N VAL A 152 6.59 -5.36 -13.55
CA VAL A 152 6.43 -4.23 -12.61
C VAL A 152 5.96 -4.76 -11.26
N ILE A 153 6.59 -4.31 -10.17
CA ILE A 153 6.22 -4.70 -8.82
C ILE A 153 4.80 -4.22 -8.51
N MET A 154 3.91 -5.16 -8.21
CA MET A 154 2.52 -4.88 -7.83
C MET A 154 2.29 -5.02 -6.33
N ALA A 155 3.10 -5.79 -5.63
CA ALA A 155 3.07 -5.86 -4.17
C ALA A 155 4.43 -6.27 -3.62
N LEU A 156 4.71 -5.81 -2.41
CA LEU A 156 5.90 -6.17 -1.64
C LEU A 156 5.58 -6.20 -0.14
N LYS A 157 6.47 -6.84 0.62
CA LYS A 157 6.44 -6.84 2.08
C LYS A 157 7.84 -6.66 2.65
N HIS A 158 7.91 -6.16 3.88
CA HIS A 158 9.15 -6.20 4.65
C HIS A 158 9.38 -7.62 5.21
N THR A 159 10.63 -8.04 5.27
CA THR A 159 10.97 -9.44 5.67
C THR A 159 10.88 -9.68 7.17
N GLN A 160 10.89 -8.63 8.01
CA GLN A 160 10.89 -8.73 9.48
C GLN A 160 9.70 -8.03 10.13
N TYR A 161 9.24 -6.90 9.56
CA TYR A 161 8.15 -6.10 10.11
C TYR A 161 6.82 -6.43 9.42
N ASP A 162 5.71 -6.27 10.11
CA ASP A 162 4.37 -6.39 9.50
C ASP A 162 4.05 -5.14 8.65
N VAL A 163 4.83 -4.97 7.61
CA VAL A 163 4.73 -3.86 6.65
C VAL A 163 4.59 -4.44 5.25
N LYS A 164 3.51 -4.07 4.58
CA LYS A 164 3.15 -4.54 3.24
C LYS A 164 2.69 -3.39 2.39
N GLY A 165 2.79 -3.54 1.09
CA GLY A 165 2.25 -2.54 0.18
C GLY A 165 1.84 -3.12 -1.16
N VAL A 166 0.85 -2.45 -1.77
CA VAL A 166 0.33 -2.76 -3.09
C VAL A 166 0.40 -1.52 -3.98
N GLN A 167 0.82 -1.69 -5.23
CA GLN A 167 0.90 -0.60 -6.19
C GLN A 167 -0.46 -0.28 -6.82
N PHE A 168 -1.34 -1.24 -6.85
CA PHE A 168 -2.71 -1.10 -7.35
C PHE A 168 -3.67 -0.59 -6.27
N HIS A 169 -4.90 -0.31 -6.66
CA HIS A 169 -5.95 0.22 -5.80
C HIS A 169 -6.95 -0.88 -5.42
N PRO A 170 -6.86 -1.47 -4.21
CA PRO A 170 -7.82 -2.49 -3.76
C PRO A 170 -9.25 -1.96 -3.65
N GLU A 171 -9.43 -0.65 -3.46
CA GLU A 171 -10.73 0.02 -3.37
C GLU A 171 -11.39 0.28 -4.73
N SER A 172 -10.63 0.14 -5.83
CA SER A 172 -11.16 0.38 -7.17
C SER A 172 -12.10 -0.73 -7.61
N VAL A 173 -13.16 -0.36 -8.31
CA VAL A 173 -14.07 -1.31 -8.97
C VAL A 173 -13.39 -2.18 -10.02
N LEU A 174 -12.21 -1.77 -10.49
CA LEU A 174 -11.39 -2.53 -11.44
C LEU A 174 -10.55 -3.62 -10.77
N THR A 175 -10.45 -3.61 -9.44
CA THR A 175 -9.69 -4.60 -8.69
C THR A 175 -10.61 -5.73 -8.22
N GLU A 176 -10.31 -6.94 -8.67
CA GLU A 176 -10.95 -8.13 -8.13
C GLU A 176 -10.46 -8.40 -6.70
N HIS A 177 -11.35 -8.90 -5.85
CA HIS A 177 -11.02 -9.36 -4.49
C HIS A 177 -10.51 -8.28 -3.51
N GLY A 178 -10.66 -6.98 -3.78
CA GLY A 178 -10.14 -5.92 -2.91
C GLY A 178 -10.58 -6.03 -1.46
N LYS A 179 -11.86 -6.35 -1.22
CA LYS A 179 -12.41 -6.54 0.13
C LYS A 179 -11.76 -7.72 0.87
N ILE A 180 -11.45 -8.81 0.17
CA ILE A 180 -10.78 -9.98 0.78
C ILE A 180 -9.35 -9.58 1.20
N MET A 181 -8.63 -8.85 0.36
CA MET A 181 -7.29 -8.36 0.71
C MET A 181 -7.30 -7.49 1.95
N ILE A 182 -8.23 -6.54 2.05
CA ILE A 182 -8.37 -5.70 3.26
C ILE A 182 -8.75 -6.55 4.47
N SER A 183 -9.69 -7.49 4.34
CA SER A 183 -10.05 -8.42 5.41
C SER A 183 -8.86 -9.26 5.88
N ASN A 184 -8.03 -9.73 4.95
CA ASN A 184 -6.82 -10.49 5.26
C ASN A 184 -5.79 -9.63 6.02
N TRP A 185 -5.63 -8.36 5.66
CA TRP A 185 -4.75 -7.44 6.39
C TRP A 185 -5.24 -7.16 7.81
N LEU A 186 -6.55 -7.16 8.01
CA LEU A 186 -7.18 -6.91 9.32
C LEU A 186 -7.05 -8.09 10.28
N SER A 187 -6.90 -9.30 9.75
CA SER A 187 -6.73 -10.54 10.55
C SER A 187 -5.34 -10.60 11.17
#